data_3cda9fcee1383c433ed179baae8484c4
#
_entry.id   3cda9fcee1383c433ed179baae8484c4
#
_cell.length_a   1.000
_cell.length_b   1.000
_cell.length_c   1.000
_cell.angle_alpha   90.00
_cell.angle_beta   90.00
_cell.angle_gamma   90.00
#
_symmetry.space_group_name_H-M   'P 1'
#
loop_
_entity.id
_entity.type
_entity.pdbx_description
1 polymer ?
#
loop_
_entity_poly.entity_id
_entity_poly.type
_entity_poly.pdbx_seq_one_letter_code
_entity_poly.pdbx_strand_id
1 'polypeptide(L)'
;MAMIAKKCPQISVTVVDISQPRIDAWNSSELPIYEPGLDEIVFECRGKNLFFSTDVEGAIRDCEMIFVSVNTPTKKTGLGKGKAADLTYWELAARTIAACSESDKIIVEKSTVPVRTAEAIEKVLQRNCPHDGVRFDILSNPEFLAEGTAIVDLDAPDRVLIGGKIENAKGQAAVDALVGVYSNWVPKENILTANLWSAELSKLAANAFLAQRISSINAMSALCEAT
;
A
#
# COMPACT_ATOMS: atom_id res chain seq x y z
N MET A 1 5.50 0.85 -6.40
CA MET A 1 6.13 -0.32 -7.07
C MET A 1 7.21 0.11 -8.07
N ALA A 2 6.96 1.04 -8.99
CA ALA A 2 7.97 1.52 -9.94
C ALA A 2 9.25 2.03 -9.24
N MET A 3 9.13 2.80 -8.15
CA MET A 3 10.28 3.26 -7.37
C MET A 3 11.09 2.12 -6.75
N ILE A 4 10.42 1.08 -6.21
CA ILE A 4 11.12 -0.11 -5.71
C ILE A 4 11.91 -0.79 -6.84
N ALA A 5 11.30 -0.98 -8.01
CA ALA A 5 11.99 -1.57 -9.16
C ALA A 5 13.21 -0.74 -9.57
N LYS A 6 13.12 0.60 -9.58
CA LYS A 6 14.23 1.50 -9.89
C LYS A 6 15.36 1.43 -8.86
N LYS A 7 15.01 1.47 -7.57
CA LYS A 7 16.00 1.54 -6.47
C LYS A 7 16.57 0.17 -6.08
N CYS A 8 15.87 -0.90 -6.42
CA CYS A 8 16.25 -2.27 -6.07
C CYS A 8 16.27 -3.16 -7.33
N PRO A 9 17.25 -3.00 -8.24
CA PRO A 9 17.30 -3.77 -9.49
C PRO A 9 17.40 -5.28 -9.28
N GLN A 10 17.79 -5.73 -8.09
CA GLN A 10 17.83 -7.13 -7.68
C GLN A 10 16.46 -7.70 -7.28
N ILE A 11 15.45 -6.86 -7.10
CA ILE A 11 14.09 -7.28 -6.71
C ILE A 11 13.21 -7.33 -7.97
N SER A 12 12.57 -8.48 -8.21
CA SER A 12 11.53 -8.59 -9.23
C SER A 12 10.21 -8.07 -8.69
N VAL A 13 9.57 -7.15 -9.42
CA VAL A 13 8.33 -6.50 -9.04
C VAL A 13 7.28 -6.81 -10.11
N THR A 14 6.22 -7.49 -9.72
CA THR A 14 5.06 -7.75 -10.60
C THR A 14 3.85 -6.97 -10.09
N VAL A 15 3.33 -6.08 -10.91
CA VAL A 15 2.08 -5.36 -10.66
C VAL A 15 0.95 -6.11 -11.33
N VAL A 16 -0.06 -6.49 -10.56
CA VAL A 16 -1.21 -7.23 -11.08
C VAL A 16 -2.52 -6.45 -10.93
N ASP A 17 -3.36 -6.55 -11.94
CA ASP A 17 -4.75 -6.07 -11.92
C ASP A 17 -5.63 -7.04 -12.69
N ILE A 18 -6.87 -7.23 -12.27
CA ILE A 18 -7.85 -8.06 -12.96
C ILE A 18 -8.33 -7.44 -14.29
N SER A 19 -8.06 -6.16 -14.49
CA SER A 19 -8.48 -5.41 -15.68
C SER A 19 -7.43 -5.50 -16.79
N GLN A 20 -7.69 -6.31 -17.80
CA GLN A 20 -6.83 -6.42 -18.98
C GLN A 20 -6.55 -5.05 -19.64
N PRO A 21 -7.56 -4.15 -19.85
CA PRO A 21 -7.29 -2.84 -20.44
C PRO A 21 -6.30 -1.98 -19.62
N ARG A 22 -6.31 -2.08 -18.28
CA ARG A 22 -5.32 -1.39 -17.43
C ARG A 22 -3.92 -1.96 -17.59
N ILE A 23 -3.81 -3.28 -17.64
CA ILE A 23 -2.52 -3.95 -17.84
C ILE A 23 -1.98 -3.65 -19.25
N ASP A 24 -2.82 -3.63 -20.26
CA ASP A 24 -2.43 -3.24 -21.63
C ASP A 24 -1.91 -1.80 -21.68
N ALA A 25 -2.57 -0.86 -20.98
CA ALA A 25 -2.13 0.51 -20.88
C ALA A 25 -0.77 0.62 -20.17
N TRP A 26 -0.55 -0.10 -19.05
CA TRP A 26 0.75 -0.16 -18.38
C TRP A 26 1.86 -0.77 -19.24
N ASN A 27 1.51 -1.64 -20.18
CA ASN A 27 2.43 -2.27 -21.14
C ASN A 27 2.61 -1.46 -22.45
N SER A 28 1.83 -0.41 -22.67
CA SER A 28 1.88 0.44 -23.84
C SER A 28 2.94 1.54 -23.75
N SER A 29 3.02 2.37 -24.77
CA SER A 29 3.86 3.59 -24.78
C SER A 29 3.20 4.79 -24.08
N GLU A 30 1.92 4.69 -23.72
CA GLU A 30 1.15 5.72 -23.03
C GLU A 30 0.59 5.14 -21.74
N LEU A 31 1.11 5.61 -20.60
CA LEU A 31 0.71 5.05 -19.30
C LEU A 31 -0.69 5.53 -18.90
N PRO A 32 -1.44 4.73 -18.10
CA PRO A 32 -2.83 5.04 -17.74
C PRO A 32 -2.97 6.17 -16.72
N ILE A 33 -1.87 6.66 -16.15
CA ILE A 33 -1.81 7.78 -15.21
C ILE A 33 -0.62 8.68 -15.56
N TYR A 34 -0.79 9.96 -15.33
CA TYR A 34 0.29 10.93 -15.44
C TYR A 34 0.80 11.31 -14.04
N GLU A 35 2.10 11.18 -13.85
CA GLU A 35 2.83 11.72 -12.70
C GLU A 35 4.24 12.12 -13.18
N PRO A 36 4.72 13.34 -12.88
CA PRO A 36 6.05 13.77 -13.34
C PRO A 36 7.16 12.76 -12.96
N GLY A 37 7.93 12.31 -13.95
CA GLY A 37 9.03 11.36 -13.76
C GLY A 37 8.62 9.87 -13.67
N LEU A 38 7.32 9.55 -13.75
CA LEU A 38 6.86 8.16 -13.70
C LEU A 38 7.20 7.39 -14.97
N ASP A 39 7.00 8.03 -16.13
CA ASP A 39 7.19 7.40 -17.44
C ASP A 39 8.62 6.90 -17.60
N GLU A 40 9.61 7.75 -17.27
CA GLU A 40 11.02 7.40 -17.35
C GLU A 40 11.34 6.17 -16.49
N ILE A 41 10.81 6.13 -15.26
CA ILE A 41 11.06 5.01 -14.33
C ILE A 41 10.42 3.72 -14.87
N VAL A 42 9.18 3.80 -15.33
CA VAL A 42 8.47 2.62 -15.83
C VAL A 42 9.16 2.10 -17.09
N PHE A 43 9.51 2.96 -18.03
CA PHE A 43 10.18 2.53 -19.27
C PHE A 43 11.59 2.00 -19.04
N GLU A 44 12.31 2.54 -18.05
CA GLU A 44 13.62 2.04 -17.64
C GLU A 44 13.56 0.62 -17.06
N CYS A 45 12.55 0.33 -16.20
CA CYS A 45 12.47 -0.91 -15.43
C CYS A 45 11.62 -1.99 -16.08
N ARG A 46 10.63 -1.62 -16.90
CA ARG A 46 9.67 -2.54 -17.52
C ARG A 46 10.37 -3.57 -18.42
N GLY A 47 10.03 -4.85 -18.22
CA GLY A 47 10.66 -5.97 -18.93
C GLY A 47 12.03 -6.38 -18.41
N LYS A 48 12.59 -5.67 -17.42
CA LYS A 48 13.82 -6.07 -16.71
C LYS A 48 13.48 -6.66 -15.34
N ASN A 49 12.97 -5.84 -14.44
CA ASN A 49 12.56 -6.23 -13.11
C ASN A 49 11.21 -5.62 -12.68
N LEU A 50 10.50 -4.95 -13.60
CA LEU A 50 9.14 -4.47 -13.41
C LEU A 50 8.24 -5.08 -14.49
N PHE A 51 7.20 -5.79 -14.06
CA PHE A 51 6.28 -6.51 -14.92
C PHE A 51 4.83 -6.12 -14.57
N PHE A 52 3.95 -6.17 -15.59
CA PHE A 52 2.52 -5.92 -15.46
C PHE A 52 1.76 -7.09 -16.03
N SER A 53 0.86 -7.71 -15.26
CA SER A 53 0.17 -8.95 -15.62
C SER A 53 -1.25 -9.00 -15.08
N THR A 54 -2.12 -9.76 -15.74
CA THR A 54 -3.43 -10.18 -15.21
C THR A 54 -3.37 -11.52 -14.48
N ASP A 55 -2.21 -12.20 -14.49
CA ASP A 55 -2.00 -13.45 -13.75
C ASP A 55 -1.77 -13.17 -12.26
N VAL A 56 -2.88 -12.90 -11.58
CA VAL A 56 -2.88 -12.62 -10.13
C VAL A 56 -2.44 -13.84 -9.33
N GLU A 57 -2.91 -15.03 -9.72
CA GLU A 57 -2.63 -16.26 -8.98
C GLU A 57 -1.16 -16.67 -9.08
N GLY A 58 -0.57 -16.63 -10.29
CA GLY A 58 0.84 -16.91 -10.49
C GLY A 58 1.71 -15.93 -9.71
N ALA A 59 1.42 -14.63 -9.80
CA ALA A 59 2.17 -13.62 -9.06
C ALA A 59 2.10 -13.82 -7.54
N ILE A 60 0.94 -14.21 -6.98
CA ILE A 60 0.81 -14.52 -5.54
C ILE A 60 1.66 -15.73 -5.15
N ARG A 61 1.65 -16.80 -5.96
CA ARG A 61 2.47 -17.98 -5.68
C ARG A 61 3.96 -17.66 -5.62
N ASP A 62 4.42 -16.89 -6.59
CA ASP A 62 5.85 -16.66 -6.82
C ASP A 62 6.47 -15.61 -5.88
N CYS A 63 5.69 -14.67 -5.33
CA CYS A 63 6.23 -13.60 -4.50
C CYS A 63 6.27 -13.95 -3.02
N GLU A 64 7.22 -13.34 -2.28
CA GLU A 64 7.33 -13.42 -0.83
C GLU A 64 6.61 -12.27 -0.13
N MET A 65 6.54 -11.10 -0.78
CA MET A 65 5.94 -9.88 -0.24
C MET A 65 4.90 -9.33 -1.19
N ILE A 66 3.69 -9.08 -0.68
CA ILE A 66 2.54 -8.61 -1.46
C ILE A 66 2.09 -7.24 -0.95
N PHE A 67 2.20 -6.22 -1.79
CA PHE A 67 1.61 -4.90 -1.51
C PHE A 67 0.16 -4.86 -1.98
N VAL A 68 -0.76 -4.63 -1.06
CA VAL A 68 -2.18 -4.50 -1.36
C VAL A 68 -2.55 -3.02 -1.43
N SER A 69 -2.85 -2.57 -2.66
CA SER A 69 -3.21 -1.18 -2.98
C SER A 69 -4.56 -1.15 -3.70
N VAL A 70 -5.60 -1.61 -3.03
CA VAL A 70 -6.96 -1.65 -3.56
C VAL A 70 -7.76 -0.42 -3.12
N ASN A 71 -8.80 -0.07 -3.88
CA ASN A 71 -9.69 1.02 -3.52
C ASN A 71 -10.47 0.70 -2.24
N THR A 72 -10.60 1.72 -1.37
CA THR A 72 -11.39 1.69 -0.14
C THR A 72 -12.42 2.83 -0.16
N PRO A 73 -13.42 2.79 -1.07
CA PRO A 73 -14.38 3.87 -1.22
C PRO A 73 -15.28 4.00 0.00
N THR A 74 -15.94 5.14 0.16
CA THR A 74 -16.98 5.30 1.17
C THR A 74 -18.18 4.42 0.85
N LYS A 75 -18.72 3.72 1.84
CA LYS A 75 -19.90 2.88 1.70
C LYS A 75 -21.08 3.64 1.13
N LYS A 76 -21.72 3.10 0.09
CA LYS A 76 -22.89 3.67 -0.58
C LYS A 76 -24.23 3.16 -0.01
N THR A 77 -24.20 2.03 0.72
CA THR A 77 -25.39 1.34 1.26
C THR A 77 -25.10 0.74 2.64
N GLY A 78 -26.14 0.36 3.35
CA GLY A 78 -26.06 -0.36 4.62
C GLY A 78 -25.55 0.47 5.81
N LEU A 79 -25.17 -0.23 6.86
CA LEU A 79 -24.63 0.37 8.07
C LEU A 79 -23.31 1.11 7.77
N GLY A 80 -23.22 2.38 8.19
CA GLY A 80 -22.07 3.23 7.91
C GLY A 80 -22.10 3.93 6.54
N LYS A 81 -23.23 3.89 5.81
CA LYS A 81 -23.42 4.61 4.55
C LYS A 81 -22.99 6.08 4.66
N GLY A 82 -22.18 6.55 3.72
CA GLY A 82 -21.67 7.92 3.65
C GLY A 82 -20.58 8.26 4.67
N LYS A 83 -20.16 7.31 5.52
CA LYS A 83 -19.18 7.55 6.61
C LYS A 83 -18.07 6.49 6.70
N ALA A 84 -18.42 5.22 6.55
CA ALA A 84 -17.47 4.12 6.71
C ALA A 84 -16.79 3.76 5.39
N ALA A 85 -15.55 3.29 5.46
CA ALA A 85 -14.86 2.70 4.31
C ALA A 85 -15.50 1.37 3.91
N ASP A 86 -15.57 1.12 2.61
CA ASP A 86 -15.95 -0.18 2.05
C ASP A 86 -14.67 -1.01 1.83
N LEU A 87 -14.52 -2.07 2.61
CA LEU A 87 -13.36 -2.94 2.58
C LEU A 87 -13.57 -4.19 1.71
N THR A 88 -14.65 -4.25 0.94
CA THR A 88 -14.99 -5.41 0.10
C THR A 88 -13.86 -5.80 -0.82
N TYR A 89 -13.22 -4.84 -1.49
CA TYR A 89 -12.08 -5.12 -2.37
C TYR A 89 -10.87 -5.66 -1.61
N TRP A 90 -10.63 -5.16 -0.39
CA TRP A 90 -9.55 -5.66 0.46
C TRP A 90 -9.83 -7.10 0.91
N GLU A 91 -11.06 -7.39 1.32
CA GLU A 91 -11.48 -8.73 1.73
C GLU A 91 -11.38 -9.73 0.56
N LEU A 92 -11.80 -9.35 -0.64
CA LEU A 92 -11.67 -10.18 -1.84
C LEU A 92 -10.20 -10.45 -2.16
N ALA A 93 -9.34 -9.44 -2.15
CA ALA A 93 -7.90 -9.60 -2.36
C ALA A 93 -7.30 -10.56 -1.31
N ALA A 94 -7.67 -10.41 -0.03
CA ALA A 94 -7.19 -11.29 1.03
C ALA A 94 -7.62 -12.77 0.81
N ARG A 95 -8.86 -13.00 0.36
CA ARG A 95 -9.34 -14.36 0.05
C ARG A 95 -8.56 -14.98 -1.11
N THR A 96 -8.29 -14.20 -2.17
CA THR A 96 -7.48 -14.67 -3.31
C THR A 96 -6.05 -14.97 -2.88
N ILE A 97 -5.44 -14.06 -2.10
CA ILE A 97 -4.09 -14.27 -1.55
C ILE A 97 -4.04 -15.56 -0.73
N ALA A 98 -4.99 -15.75 0.18
CA ALA A 98 -5.03 -16.95 1.01
C ALA A 98 -5.17 -18.24 0.18
N ALA A 99 -6.08 -18.23 -0.82
CA ALA A 99 -6.34 -19.41 -1.65
C ALA A 99 -5.15 -19.81 -2.52
N CYS A 100 -4.32 -18.84 -2.95
CA CYS A 100 -3.21 -19.08 -3.88
C CYS A 100 -1.84 -19.19 -3.18
N SER A 101 -1.75 -18.92 -1.87
CA SER A 101 -0.46 -18.95 -1.15
C SER A 101 -0.08 -20.38 -0.75
N GLU A 102 1.05 -20.83 -1.26
CA GLU A 102 1.65 -22.14 -0.94
C GLU A 102 2.84 -22.03 0.04
N SER A 103 3.25 -20.82 0.37
CA SER A 103 4.34 -20.50 1.30
C SER A 103 4.02 -19.27 2.14
N ASP A 104 4.79 -19.04 3.20
CA ASP A 104 4.69 -17.85 4.04
C ASP A 104 4.72 -16.56 3.20
N LYS A 105 3.89 -15.58 3.56
CA LYS A 105 3.79 -14.30 2.85
C LYS A 105 3.84 -13.12 3.82
N ILE A 106 4.53 -12.07 3.41
CA ILE A 106 4.45 -10.74 4.03
C ILE A 106 3.43 -9.92 3.26
N ILE A 107 2.36 -9.52 3.90
CA ILE A 107 1.27 -8.74 3.30
C ILE A 107 1.43 -7.29 3.74
N VAL A 108 1.66 -6.39 2.80
CA VAL A 108 1.85 -4.96 3.08
C VAL A 108 0.58 -4.20 2.70
N GLU A 109 -0.14 -3.73 3.71
CA GLU A 109 -1.31 -2.88 3.55
C GLU A 109 -0.86 -1.46 3.16
N LYS A 110 -1.14 -1.07 1.91
CA LYS A 110 -0.81 0.25 1.37
C LYS A 110 -2.02 1.17 1.31
N SER A 111 -3.22 0.61 1.18
CA SER A 111 -4.48 1.36 1.14
C SER A 111 -4.74 2.10 2.45
N THR A 112 -5.42 3.25 2.37
CA THR A 112 -5.91 3.96 3.57
C THR A 112 -7.11 3.22 4.14
N VAL A 113 -6.99 2.73 5.37
CA VAL A 113 -7.97 1.85 6.02
C VAL A 113 -8.27 2.29 7.45
N PRO A 114 -9.42 1.91 8.02
CA PRO A 114 -9.71 2.08 9.45
C PRO A 114 -8.73 1.29 10.32
N VAL A 115 -8.47 1.79 11.53
CA VAL A 115 -7.67 1.08 12.55
C VAL A 115 -8.25 -0.31 12.82
N ARG A 116 -7.37 -1.32 12.96
CA ARG A 116 -7.66 -2.75 13.14
C ARG A 116 -8.09 -3.48 11.85
N THR A 117 -7.99 -2.86 10.70
CA THR A 117 -8.25 -3.55 9.42
C THR A 117 -7.26 -4.70 9.21
N ALA A 118 -5.99 -4.47 9.43
CA ALA A 118 -4.95 -5.50 9.30
C ALA A 118 -5.21 -6.71 10.20
N GLU A 119 -5.66 -6.51 11.46
CA GLU A 119 -6.04 -7.61 12.36
C GLU A 119 -7.24 -8.41 11.83
N ALA A 120 -8.22 -7.73 11.24
CA ALA A 120 -9.39 -8.39 10.66
C ALA A 120 -9.00 -9.20 9.41
N ILE A 121 -8.15 -8.64 8.56
CA ILE A 121 -7.67 -9.28 7.34
C ILE A 121 -6.78 -10.50 7.65
N GLU A 122 -5.94 -10.44 8.67
CA GLU A 122 -5.16 -11.60 9.14
C GLU A 122 -6.06 -12.80 9.42
N LYS A 123 -7.20 -12.57 10.10
CA LYS A 123 -8.17 -13.62 10.36
C LYS A 123 -8.81 -14.18 9.07
N VAL A 124 -9.03 -13.33 8.08
CA VAL A 124 -9.54 -13.75 6.76
C VAL A 124 -8.50 -14.63 6.06
N LEU A 125 -7.24 -14.20 6.02
CA LEU A 125 -6.14 -14.94 5.40
C LEU A 125 -5.98 -16.33 6.04
N GLN A 126 -5.85 -16.39 7.36
CA GLN A 126 -5.65 -17.64 8.11
C GLN A 126 -6.81 -18.63 7.94
N ARG A 127 -8.07 -18.14 7.87
CA ARG A 127 -9.25 -18.99 7.74
C ARG A 127 -9.51 -19.50 6.33
N ASN A 128 -8.98 -18.82 5.31
CA ASN A 128 -9.22 -19.16 3.90
C ASN A 128 -8.01 -19.80 3.22
N CYS A 129 -6.87 -19.93 3.89
CA CYS A 129 -5.72 -20.65 3.35
C CYS A 129 -5.98 -22.15 3.41
N PRO A 130 -5.90 -22.88 2.27
CA PRO A 130 -6.10 -24.33 2.23
C PRO A 130 -4.86 -25.11 2.66
N HIS A 131 -3.70 -24.46 2.79
CA HIS A 131 -2.43 -25.09 3.12
C HIS A 131 -2.09 -24.92 4.60
N ASP A 132 -2.02 -26.02 5.33
CA ASP A 132 -1.63 -26.04 6.73
C ASP A 132 -0.18 -25.53 6.89
N GLY A 133 0.03 -24.68 7.88
CA GLY A 133 1.34 -24.16 8.24
C GLY A 133 1.79 -22.91 7.47
N VAL A 134 1.08 -22.48 6.43
CA VAL A 134 1.35 -21.19 5.76
C VAL A 134 1.00 -20.03 6.68
N ARG A 135 1.95 -19.12 6.85
CA ARG A 135 1.82 -17.95 7.72
C ARG A 135 1.71 -16.68 6.92
N PHE A 136 0.91 -15.75 7.43
CA PHE A 136 0.75 -14.41 6.90
C PHE A 136 1.18 -13.40 7.97
N ASP A 137 2.26 -12.64 7.69
CA ASP A 137 2.66 -11.51 8.51
C ASP A 137 2.15 -10.22 7.83
N ILE A 138 1.30 -9.45 8.53
CA ILE A 138 0.69 -8.25 7.97
C ILE A 138 1.42 -7.01 8.48
N LEU A 139 1.80 -6.13 7.56
CA LEU A 139 2.39 -4.83 7.82
C LEU A 139 1.46 -3.72 7.32
N SER A 140 1.44 -2.59 8.01
CA SER A 140 0.83 -1.35 7.54
C SER A 140 1.95 -0.43 7.06
N ASN A 141 1.89 0.00 5.80
CA ASN A 141 2.85 0.94 5.22
C ASN A 141 2.09 2.06 4.49
N PRO A 142 1.47 2.97 5.24
CA PRO A 142 0.73 4.08 4.66
C PRO A 142 1.65 5.01 3.87
N GLU A 143 1.12 5.63 2.79
CA GLU A 143 1.80 6.68 2.04
C GLU A 143 1.32 8.07 2.48
N PHE A 144 2.17 9.08 2.30
CA PHE A 144 1.87 10.48 2.59
C PHE A 144 2.17 11.35 1.36
N LEU A 145 1.96 10.81 0.16
CA LEU A 145 2.29 11.42 -1.11
C LEU A 145 1.27 12.50 -1.50
N ALA A 146 1.74 13.50 -2.23
CA ALA A 146 0.90 14.46 -2.93
C ALA A 146 0.93 14.18 -4.44
N GLU A 147 -0.23 14.37 -5.11
CA GLU A 147 -0.31 14.30 -6.56
C GLU A 147 0.55 15.39 -7.19
N GLY A 148 1.29 15.04 -8.24
CA GLY A 148 2.22 15.95 -8.94
C GLY A 148 3.64 15.99 -8.36
N THR A 149 3.85 15.44 -7.16
CA THR A 149 5.19 15.33 -6.53
C THR A 149 5.50 13.92 -6.03
N ALA A 150 4.61 12.95 -6.31
CA ALA A 150 4.68 11.61 -5.72
C ALA A 150 6.01 10.89 -6.04
N ILE A 151 6.57 11.07 -7.23
CA ILE A 151 7.84 10.46 -7.61
C ILE A 151 8.99 11.09 -6.82
N VAL A 152 9.01 12.41 -6.66
CA VAL A 152 10.03 13.13 -5.86
C VAL A 152 9.92 12.73 -4.39
N ASP A 153 8.69 12.69 -3.86
CA ASP A 153 8.43 12.29 -2.47
C ASP A 153 8.84 10.83 -2.19
N LEU A 154 8.70 9.93 -3.18
CA LEU A 154 9.14 8.54 -3.07
C LEU A 154 10.65 8.38 -3.24
N ASP A 155 11.29 9.25 -4.03
CA ASP A 155 12.74 9.22 -4.26
C ASP A 155 13.52 9.68 -3.02
N ALA A 156 13.03 10.71 -2.34
CA ALA A 156 13.63 11.27 -1.14
C ALA A 156 12.54 11.55 -0.08
N PRO A 157 11.95 10.49 0.53
CA PRO A 157 10.86 10.68 1.47
C PRO A 157 11.35 11.28 2.79
N ASP A 158 10.60 12.25 3.33
CA ASP A 158 10.83 12.79 4.68
C ASP A 158 10.75 11.67 5.74
N ARG A 159 9.86 10.71 5.52
CA ARG A 159 9.71 9.53 6.37
C ARG A 159 9.01 8.39 5.64
N VAL A 160 9.36 7.17 6.01
CA VAL A 160 8.62 5.94 5.70
C VAL A 160 8.11 5.37 7.01
N LEU A 161 6.81 5.12 7.13
CA LEU A 161 6.21 4.52 8.31
C LEU A 161 5.87 3.05 8.03
N ILE A 162 6.35 2.17 8.90
CA ILE A 162 6.10 0.72 8.83
C ILE A 162 5.52 0.26 10.16
N GLY A 163 4.28 -0.19 10.14
CA GLY A 163 3.62 -0.81 11.28
C GLY A 163 3.64 -2.32 11.19
N GLY A 164 3.90 -2.99 12.30
CA GLY A 164 3.89 -4.44 12.39
C GLY A 164 3.77 -4.95 13.81
N LYS A 165 3.78 -6.27 13.96
CA LYS A 165 3.78 -6.96 15.27
C LYS A 165 5.20 -7.05 15.83
N ILE A 166 5.74 -5.89 16.21
CA ILE A 166 7.13 -5.75 16.69
C ILE A 166 7.40 -6.41 18.06
N GLU A 167 6.35 -6.82 18.76
CA GLU A 167 6.41 -7.50 20.07
C GLU A 167 6.83 -8.97 19.97
N ASN A 168 6.89 -9.55 18.80
CA ASN A 168 7.35 -10.93 18.61
C ASN A 168 8.38 -11.03 17.48
N ALA A 169 9.27 -12.04 17.58
CA ALA A 169 10.42 -12.18 16.67
C ALA A 169 10.02 -12.36 15.19
N LYS A 170 8.88 -12.99 14.90
CA LYS A 170 8.41 -13.23 13.53
C LYS A 170 7.88 -11.95 12.91
N GLY A 171 7.02 -11.22 13.63
CA GLY A 171 6.52 -9.93 13.19
C GLY A 171 7.65 -8.91 13.01
N GLN A 172 8.65 -8.92 13.92
CA GLN A 172 9.85 -8.10 13.77
C GLN A 172 10.62 -8.47 12.50
N ALA A 173 10.79 -9.75 12.18
CA ALA A 173 11.46 -10.18 10.96
C ALA A 173 10.72 -9.70 9.69
N ALA A 174 9.39 -9.69 9.70
CA ALA A 174 8.61 -9.14 8.58
C ALA A 174 8.80 -7.61 8.44
N VAL A 175 8.82 -6.87 9.57
CA VAL A 175 9.15 -5.44 9.57
C VAL A 175 10.54 -5.21 9.02
N ASP A 176 11.54 -5.97 9.49
CA ASP A 176 12.94 -5.85 9.07
C ASP A 176 13.11 -6.14 7.57
N ALA A 177 12.33 -7.06 7.01
CA ALA A 177 12.34 -7.34 5.58
C ALA A 177 11.89 -6.12 4.77
N LEU A 178 10.80 -5.45 5.16
CA LEU A 178 10.33 -4.24 4.48
C LEU A 178 11.26 -3.05 4.72
N VAL A 179 11.83 -2.90 5.93
CA VAL A 179 12.88 -1.93 6.23
C VAL A 179 14.07 -2.16 5.30
N GLY A 180 14.48 -3.42 5.07
CA GLY A 180 15.56 -3.78 4.15
C GLY A 180 15.30 -3.33 2.72
N VAL A 181 14.06 -3.39 2.23
CA VAL A 181 13.68 -2.86 0.91
C VAL A 181 13.90 -1.34 0.87
N TYR A 182 13.33 -0.59 1.80
CA TYR A 182 13.43 0.89 1.82
C TYR A 182 14.86 1.38 2.08
N SER A 183 15.66 0.67 2.86
CA SER A 183 17.04 1.03 3.20
C SER A 183 17.98 1.08 1.98
N ASN A 184 17.54 0.60 0.81
CA ASN A 184 18.33 0.75 -0.42
C ASN A 184 18.44 2.21 -0.89
N TRP A 185 17.53 3.11 -0.45
CA TRP A 185 17.56 4.52 -0.88
C TRP A 185 17.08 5.51 0.19
N VAL A 186 16.47 5.04 1.27
CA VAL A 186 15.96 5.90 2.35
C VAL A 186 16.94 5.84 3.53
N PRO A 187 17.42 6.98 4.07
CA PRO A 187 18.21 7.02 5.28
C PRO A 187 17.49 6.30 6.43
N LYS A 188 18.23 5.55 7.21
CA LYS A 188 17.67 4.70 8.26
C LYS A 188 16.89 5.49 9.32
N GLU A 189 17.32 6.71 9.61
CA GLU A 189 16.65 7.66 10.53
C GLU A 189 15.27 8.11 10.02
N ASN A 190 15.02 8.01 8.71
CA ASN A 190 13.75 8.36 8.10
C ASN A 190 12.79 7.14 8.00
N ILE A 191 13.24 5.94 8.38
CA ILE A 191 12.39 4.76 8.42
C ILE A 191 11.90 4.55 9.85
N LEU A 192 10.62 4.86 10.08
CA LEU A 192 9.98 4.77 11.39
C LEU A 192 9.21 3.46 11.51
N THR A 193 9.46 2.72 12.58
CA THR A 193 8.71 1.52 12.90
C THR A 193 7.77 1.75 14.07
N ALA A 194 6.58 1.16 14.02
CA ALA A 194 5.56 1.30 15.04
C ALA A 194 4.74 0.00 15.17
N ASN A 195 3.87 -0.07 16.18
CA ASN A 195 2.86 -1.11 16.17
C ASN A 195 1.84 -0.87 15.05
N LEU A 196 1.15 -1.94 14.68
CA LEU A 196 0.25 -1.98 13.53
C LEU A 196 -0.86 -0.90 13.60
N TRP A 197 -1.53 -0.79 14.75
CA TRP A 197 -2.64 0.16 14.92
C TRP A 197 -2.19 1.62 14.89
N SER A 198 -1.00 1.91 15.43
CA SER A 198 -0.43 3.27 15.37
C SER A 198 -0.14 3.69 13.93
N ALA A 199 0.36 2.77 13.10
CA ALA A 199 0.62 3.06 11.69
C ALA A 199 -0.68 3.33 10.92
N GLU A 200 -1.71 2.48 11.08
CA GLU A 200 -3.04 2.70 10.48
C GLU A 200 -3.65 4.03 10.93
N LEU A 201 -3.60 4.33 12.24
CA LEU A 201 -4.15 5.58 12.80
C LEU A 201 -3.42 6.81 12.28
N SER A 202 -2.10 6.75 12.13
CA SER A 202 -1.27 7.89 11.72
C SER A 202 -1.71 8.45 10.36
N LYS A 203 -2.04 7.58 9.39
CA LYS A 203 -2.54 8.02 8.08
C LYS A 203 -3.89 8.72 8.19
N LEU A 204 -4.83 8.15 8.95
CA LEU A 204 -6.15 8.73 9.16
C LEU A 204 -6.06 10.08 9.88
N ALA A 205 -5.24 10.16 10.92
CA ALA A 205 -5.00 11.39 11.67
C ALA A 205 -4.38 12.48 10.78
N ALA A 206 -3.37 12.13 9.97
CA ALA A 206 -2.75 13.08 9.05
C ALA A 206 -3.77 13.69 8.08
N ASN A 207 -4.60 12.84 7.46
CA ASN A 207 -5.66 13.30 6.55
C ASN A 207 -6.72 14.15 7.27
N ALA A 208 -7.13 13.77 8.47
CA ALA A 208 -8.09 14.53 9.28
C ALA A 208 -7.56 15.91 9.69
N PHE A 209 -6.31 15.99 10.14
CA PHE A 209 -5.69 17.27 10.48
C PHE A 209 -5.49 18.17 9.27
N LEU A 210 -5.12 17.62 8.11
CA LEU A 210 -5.03 18.39 6.88
C LEU A 210 -6.39 19.00 6.51
N ALA A 211 -7.45 18.20 6.50
CA ALA A 211 -8.80 18.66 6.23
C ALA A 211 -9.26 19.73 7.23
N GLN A 212 -8.99 19.54 8.53
CA GLN A 212 -9.31 20.51 9.57
C GLN A 212 -8.61 21.85 9.34
N ARG A 213 -7.32 21.85 9.01
CA ARG A 213 -6.54 23.07 8.74
C ARG A 213 -7.15 23.88 7.59
N ILE A 214 -7.49 23.21 6.48
CA ILE A 214 -8.14 23.86 5.32
C ILE A 214 -9.53 24.41 5.72
N SER A 215 -10.32 23.63 6.43
CA SER A 215 -11.66 24.07 6.90
C SER A 215 -11.55 25.28 7.83
N SER A 216 -10.58 25.30 8.73
CA SER A 216 -10.36 26.42 9.66
C SER A 216 -9.95 27.70 8.92
N ILE A 217 -9.06 27.60 7.94
CA ILE A 217 -8.64 28.77 7.12
C ILE A 217 -9.82 29.33 6.32
N ASN A 218 -10.63 28.45 5.70
CA ASN A 218 -11.82 28.88 4.96
C ASN A 218 -12.83 29.58 5.86
N ALA A 219 -13.02 29.09 7.11
CA ALA A 219 -13.88 29.75 8.07
C ALA A 219 -13.36 31.16 8.49
N MET A 220 -12.05 31.29 8.66
CA MET A 220 -11.43 32.60 8.95
C MET A 220 -11.53 33.56 7.76
N SER A 221 -11.35 33.08 6.53
CA SER A 221 -11.54 33.88 5.31
C SER A 221 -12.96 34.44 5.24
N ALA A 222 -13.97 33.60 5.43
CA ALA A 222 -15.36 34.03 5.45
C ALA A 222 -15.65 35.09 6.55
N LEU A 223 -15.02 34.96 7.73
CA LEU A 223 -15.14 35.96 8.79
C LEU A 223 -14.50 37.30 8.37
N CYS A 224 -13.30 37.27 7.76
CA CYS A 224 -12.63 38.48 7.29
C CYS A 224 -13.41 39.18 6.17
N GLU A 225 -14.12 38.44 5.30
CA GLU A 225 -14.97 39.02 4.25
C GLU A 225 -16.23 39.69 4.84
N ALA A 226 -16.69 39.24 6.01
CA ALA A 226 -17.88 39.74 6.68
C ALA A 226 -17.61 40.95 7.61
N THR A 227 -16.36 41.26 7.92
CA THR A 227 -15.93 42.34 8.82
C THR A 227 -15.13 43.40 8.09
#